data_7416325e834c881f6babd9f7fca37546
#
_entry.id   7416325e834c881f6babd9f7fca37546
#
_cell.length_a   1.000
_cell.length_b   1.000
_cell.length_c   1.000
_cell.angle_alpha   90.00
_cell.angle_beta   90.00
_cell.angle_gamma   90.00
#
_symmetry.space_group_name_H-M   'P 1'
#
loop_
_entity.id
_entity.type
_entity.pdbx_description
1 polymer ?
#
loop_
_entity_poly.entity_id
_entity_poly.type
_entity_poly.pdbx_seq_one_letter_code
_entity_poly.pdbx_strand_id
1 'polypeptide(L)'
;MKQKRAVATRLHTNNESIPIDMKKLHNWCDNVLGYCDVLILVVDHRYFEALKGMFSEFGDKIKVFHVNPWISYTQPLNMIVEKALALDITHVLFQSIEVSIKKKDVEILFSNLEEDTLVVGVKLHEKHGKIAGKQVLDGWNTPWNTLALWNLQKLGLTGFLTISSGNIKGIPGGVEEVVAISILQHLQPSQMKAKLVRLGSVHWDVSWDCEHRVKYHEVKMASKDERAFSQLEVLHIQDGIVEVCKNKYGA
;
A
#
# COMPACT_ATOMS: atom_id res chain seq x y z
N MET A 1 0.80 -12.14 23.65
CA MET A 1 1.51 -12.71 22.45
C MET A 1 2.21 -11.59 21.71
N LYS A 2 3.42 -11.80 21.20
CA LYS A 2 4.14 -10.80 20.39
C LYS A 2 3.36 -10.61 19.08
N GLN A 3 3.04 -9.37 18.76
CA GLN A 3 2.33 -9.04 17.54
C GLN A 3 3.17 -9.39 16.31
N LYS A 4 2.61 -10.22 15.41
CA LYS A 4 3.30 -10.68 14.20
C LYS A 4 3.27 -9.56 13.15
N ARG A 5 4.43 -9.17 12.65
CA ARG A 5 4.59 -8.10 11.66
C ARG A 5 4.74 -8.67 10.27
N ALA A 6 3.95 -8.21 9.33
CA ALA A 6 4.13 -8.57 7.93
C ALA A 6 4.44 -7.35 7.08
N VAL A 7 5.24 -7.57 6.04
CA VAL A 7 5.36 -6.67 4.90
C VAL A 7 4.75 -7.36 3.70
N ALA A 8 4.09 -6.61 2.84
CA ALA A 8 3.48 -7.17 1.65
C ALA A 8 3.69 -6.27 0.42
N THR A 9 3.85 -6.90 -0.73
CA THR A 9 3.90 -6.22 -2.03
C THR A 9 3.16 -7.01 -3.09
N ARG A 10 2.73 -6.29 -4.15
CA ARG A 10 2.16 -6.86 -5.35
C ARG A 10 3.10 -6.64 -6.53
N LEU A 11 3.31 -7.66 -7.34
CA LEU A 11 4.23 -7.66 -8.47
C LEU A 11 3.49 -8.02 -9.75
N HIS A 12 3.37 -7.04 -10.64
CA HIS A 12 2.74 -7.20 -11.94
C HIS A 12 3.44 -6.33 -12.98
N THR A 13 3.60 -6.85 -14.17
CA THR A 13 4.05 -6.07 -15.32
C THR A 13 2.97 -6.04 -16.38
N ASN A 14 2.54 -4.85 -16.76
CA ASN A 14 1.56 -4.66 -17.84
C ASN A 14 2.15 -4.97 -19.22
N ASN A 15 3.49 -5.02 -19.33
CA ASN A 15 4.20 -5.27 -20.57
C ASN A 15 5.08 -6.51 -20.38
N GLU A 16 4.82 -7.54 -21.16
CA GLU A 16 5.58 -8.80 -21.14
C GLU A 16 7.06 -8.63 -21.51
N SER A 17 7.39 -7.56 -22.25
CA SER A 17 8.78 -7.22 -22.59
C SER A 17 9.57 -6.56 -21.46
N ILE A 18 8.94 -6.20 -20.34
CA ILE A 18 9.61 -5.62 -19.17
C ILE A 18 9.51 -6.60 -18.00
N PRO A 19 10.46 -7.50 -17.84
CA PRO A 19 10.44 -8.48 -16.75
C PRO A 19 10.66 -7.80 -15.39
N ILE A 20 10.23 -8.48 -14.32
CA ILE A 20 10.57 -8.08 -12.96
C ILE A 20 12.10 -8.18 -12.80
N ASP A 21 12.71 -7.11 -12.28
CA ASP A 21 14.13 -7.15 -11.91
C ASP A 21 14.32 -8.05 -10.68
N MET A 22 14.70 -9.29 -10.93
CA MET A 22 14.87 -10.32 -9.92
C MET A 22 15.97 -9.98 -8.90
N LYS A 23 17.05 -9.30 -9.33
CA LYS A 23 18.12 -8.88 -8.43
C LYS A 23 17.66 -7.78 -7.49
N LYS A 24 16.95 -6.77 -8.02
CA LYS A 24 16.34 -5.71 -7.21
C LYS A 24 15.34 -6.29 -6.21
N LEU A 25 14.50 -7.23 -6.64
CA LEU A 25 13.53 -7.91 -5.80
C LEU A 25 14.21 -8.70 -4.66
N HIS A 26 15.24 -9.48 -4.99
CA HIS A 26 15.98 -10.25 -3.97
C HIS A 26 16.58 -9.34 -2.91
N ASN A 27 17.32 -8.32 -3.32
CA ASN A 27 17.93 -7.34 -2.41
C ASN A 27 16.88 -6.63 -1.55
N TRP A 28 15.71 -6.32 -2.12
CA TRP A 28 14.60 -5.72 -1.40
C TRP A 28 14.03 -6.69 -0.35
N CYS A 29 13.85 -7.98 -0.69
CA CYS A 29 13.39 -9.01 0.25
C CYS A 29 14.35 -9.16 1.43
N ASP A 30 15.65 -9.22 1.20
CA ASP A 30 16.66 -9.32 2.26
C ASP A 30 16.58 -8.14 3.23
N ASN A 31 16.45 -6.92 2.71
CA ASN A 31 16.28 -5.73 3.54
C ASN A 31 15.00 -5.79 4.38
N VAL A 32 13.89 -6.18 3.77
CA VAL A 32 12.56 -6.24 4.40
C VAL A 32 12.51 -7.27 5.52
N LEU A 33 13.14 -8.43 5.33
CA LEU A 33 13.24 -9.48 6.36
C LEU A 33 13.97 -9.01 7.63
N GLY A 34 14.72 -7.91 7.56
CA GLY A 34 15.37 -7.30 8.72
C GLY A 34 14.39 -6.65 9.73
N TYR A 35 13.11 -6.42 9.34
CA TYR A 35 12.11 -5.75 10.19
C TYR A 35 10.70 -6.36 10.15
N CYS A 36 10.48 -7.47 9.45
CA CYS A 36 9.22 -8.20 9.49
C CYS A 36 9.43 -9.67 9.89
N ASP A 37 8.38 -10.30 10.38
CA ASP A 37 8.35 -11.73 10.69
C ASP A 37 7.95 -12.56 9.46
N VAL A 38 7.13 -11.99 8.57
CA VAL A 38 6.63 -12.62 7.33
C VAL A 38 6.59 -11.59 6.20
N LEU A 39 7.10 -11.98 5.04
CA LEU A 39 6.97 -11.23 3.78
C LEU A 39 5.94 -11.94 2.88
N ILE A 40 4.95 -11.19 2.39
CA ILE A 40 3.91 -11.67 1.50
C ILE A 40 4.11 -11.06 0.11
N LEU A 41 4.35 -11.90 -0.88
CA LEU A 41 4.46 -11.53 -2.29
C LEU A 41 3.22 -12.02 -3.04
N VAL A 42 2.41 -11.11 -3.56
CA VAL A 42 1.31 -11.46 -4.48
C VAL A 42 1.71 -11.09 -5.88
N VAL A 43 1.77 -12.08 -6.76
CA VAL A 43 2.38 -11.96 -8.07
C VAL A 43 1.42 -12.38 -9.18
N ASP A 44 1.67 -11.90 -10.39
CA ASP A 44 1.05 -12.47 -11.58
C ASP A 44 1.47 -13.95 -11.72
N HIS A 45 0.53 -14.81 -12.12
CA HIS A 45 0.77 -16.26 -12.22
C HIS A 45 1.99 -16.63 -13.07
N ARG A 46 2.36 -15.80 -14.06
CA ARG A 46 3.54 -16.00 -14.93
C ARG A 46 4.86 -16.05 -14.17
N TYR A 47 4.93 -15.38 -13.01
CA TYR A 47 6.14 -15.31 -12.19
C TYR A 47 6.10 -16.24 -10.98
N PHE A 48 4.97 -16.91 -10.75
CA PHE A 48 4.74 -17.65 -9.50
C PHE A 48 5.78 -18.75 -9.25
N GLU A 49 5.96 -19.65 -10.21
CA GLU A 49 6.88 -20.80 -10.04
C GLU A 49 8.34 -20.32 -9.92
N ALA A 50 8.75 -19.32 -10.70
CA ALA A 50 10.09 -18.77 -10.63
C ALA A 50 10.39 -18.13 -9.27
N LEU A 51 9.44 -17.33 -8.74
CA LEU A 51 9.62 -16.67 -7.44
C LEU A 51 9.47 -17.65 -6.28
N LYS A 52 8.57 -18.62 -6.36
CA LYS A 52 8.45 -19.69 -5.37
C LYS A 52 9.74 -20.53 -5.28
N GLY A 53 10.34 -20.84 -6.41
CA GLY A 53 11.65 -21.52 -6.46
C GLY A 53 12.76 -20.67 -5.87
N MET A 54 12.86 -19.40 -6.30
CA MET A 54 13.89 -18.45 -5.82
C MET A 54 13.87 -18.28 -4.30
N PHE A 55 12.70 -18.21 -3.70
CA PHE A 55 12.54 -17.93 -2.27
C PHE A 55 12.30 -19.18 -1.42
N SER A 56 12.46 -20.38 -1.99
CA SER A 56 12.23 -21.66 -1.28
C SER A 56 13.10 -21.83 -0.03
N GLU A 57 14.33 -21.31 -0.04
CA GLU A 57 15.28 -21.38 1.09
C GLU A 57 14.83 -20.55 2.32
N PHE A 58 13.98 -19.53 2.12
CA PHE A 58 13.47 -18.70 3.21
C PHE A 58 12.31 -19.34 3.99
N GLY A 59 11.80 -20.48 3.52
CA GLY A 59 10.77 -21.27 4.19
C GLY A 59 9.51 -20.44 4.49
N ASP A 60 9.11 -20.43 5.76
CA ASP A 60 7.89 -19.73 6.18
C ASP A 60 8.01 -18.20 6.27
N LYS A 61 9.21 -17.65 6.11
CA LYS A 61 9.42 -16.20 6.17
C LYS A 61 8.95 -15.47 4.91
N ILE A 62 8.98 -16.13 3.74
CA ILE A 62 8.47 -15.56 2.49
C ILE A 62 7.33 -16.44 1.98
N LYS A 63 6.17 -15.83 1.82
CA LYS A 63 4.98 -16.46 1.26
C LYS A 63 4.68 -15.87 -0.11
N VAL A 64 4.73 -16.69 -1.14
CA VAL A 64 4.41 -16.28 -2.51
C VAL A 64 3.04 -16.81 -2.87
N PHE A 65 2.15 -15.90 -3.28
CA PHE A 65 0.82 -16.21 -3.80
C PHE A 65 0.68 -15.63 -5.21
N HIS A 66 -0.21 -16.19 -6.01
CA HIS A 66 -0.44 -15.69 -7.36
C HIS A 66 -1.90 -15.35 -7.61
N VAL A 67 -2.10 -14.39 -8.50
CA VAL A 67 -3.39 -14.02 -9.06
C VAL A 67 -3.48 -14.51 -10.50
N ASN A 68 -4.57 -15.20 -10.85
CA ASN A 68 -4.82 -15.69 -12.20
C ASN A 68 -6.33 -15.69 -12.54
N PRO A 69 -6.79 -14.91 -13.51
CA PRO A 69 -6.05 -13.83 -14.19
C PRO A 69 -5.86 -12.61 -13.29
N TRP A 70 -4.86 -11.78 -13.61
CA TRP A 70 -4.69 -10.47 -12.98
C TRP A 70 -5.59 -9.46 -13.67
N ILE A 71 -6.71 -9.14 -13.06
CA ILE A 71 -7.77 -8.37 -13.72
C ILE A 71 -8.02 -6.98 -13.12
N SER A 72 -7.47 -6.67 -11.95
CA SER A 72 -7.80 -5.41 -11.28
C SER A 72 -6.71 -4.90 -10.34
N TYR A 73 -6.79 -3.62 -9.98
CA TYR A 73 -5.90 -3.01 -8.99
C TYR A 73 -6.13 -3.52 -7.57
N THR A 74 -7.38 -3.83 -7.20
CA THR A 74 -7.78 -4.21 -5.84
C THR A 74 -7.64 -5.71 -5.55
N GLN A 75 -7.69 -6.55 -6.59
CA GLN A 75 -7.64 -8.01 -6.44
C GLN A 75 -6.39 -8.51 -5.69
N PRO A 76 -5.14 -8.14 -6.07
CA PRO A 76 -3.95 -8.58 -5.35
C PRO A 76 -3.86 -7.98 -3.94
N LEU A 77 -4.39 -6.79 -3.71
CA LEU A 77 -4.43 -6.18 -2.39
C LEU A 77 -5.36 -6.94 -1.45
N ASN A 78 -6.55 -7.30 -1.92
CA ASN A 78 -7.50 -8.09 -1.14
C ASN A 78 -6.97 -9.51 -0.89
N MET A 79 -6.25 -10.11 -1.85
CA MET A 79 -5.55 -11.36 -1.60
C MET A 79 -4.50 -11.23 -0.48
N ILE A 80 -3.73 -10.14 -0.43
CA ILE A 80 -2.80 -9.87 0.67
C ILE A 80 -3.57 -9.81 2.00
N VAL A 81 -4.68 -9.06 2.07
CA VAL A 81 -5.51 -8.95 3.29
C VAL A 81 -5.99 -10.31 3.73
N GLU A 82 -6.60 -11.10 2.84
CA GLU A 82 -7.11 -12.44 3.13
C GLU A 82 -6.01 -13.38 3.65
N LYS A 83 -4.87 -13.46 2.92
CA LYS A 83 -3.77 -14.37 3.28
C LYS A 83 -3.08 -13.96 4.57
N ALA A 84 -2.93 -12.65 4.83
CA ALA A 84 -2.36 -12.16 6.07
C ALA A 84 -3.28 -12.46 7.28
N LEU A 85 -4.58 -12.27 7.16
CA LEU A 85 -5.55 -12.63 8.19
C LEU A 85 -5.53 -14.14 8.47
N ALA A 86 -5.46 -14.99 7.44
CA ALA A 86 -5.32 -16.44 7.59
C ALA A 86 -4.03 -16.90 8.26
N LEU A 87 -3.00 -16.03 8.33
CA LEU A 87 -1.74 -16.25 9.03
C LEU A 87 -1.71 -15.62 10.43
N ASP A 88 -2.87 -15.18 10.96
CA ASP A 88 -3.01 -14.48 12.24
C ASP A 88 -2.20 -13.19 12.33
N ILE A 89 -2.01 -12.50 11.20
CA ILE A 89 -1.33 -11.22 11.11
C ILE A 89 -2.36 -10.12 11.35
N THR A 90 -2.07 -9.24 12.31
CA THR A 90 -2.96 -8.13 12.68
C THR A 90 -2.67 -6.83 11.93
N HIS A 91 -1.40 -6.65 11.49
CA HIS A 91 -0.96 -5.45 10.79
C HIS A 91 -0.07 -5.81 9.61
N VAL A 92 -0.28 -5.16 8.47
CA VAL A 92 0.54 -5.31 7.28
C VAL A 92 1.10 -3.97 6.83
N LEU A 93 2.40 -3.91 6.59
CA LEU A 93 3.05 -2.81 5.89
C LEU A 93 3.02 -3.12 4.40
N PHE A 94 2.15 -2.45 3.65
CA PHE A 94 2.29 -2.42 2.19
C PHE A 94 3.52 -1.60 1.83
N GLN A 95 4.40 -2.16 1.04
CA GLN A 95 5.64 -1.52 0.62
C GLN A 95 5.97 -1.89 -0.81
N SER A 96 6.10 -0.89 -1.68
CA SER A 96 6.58 -1.07 -3.06
C SER A 96 8.06 -1.46 -3.07
N ILE A 97 8.47 -2.24 -4.07
CA ILE A 97 9.90 -2.59 -4.30
C ILE A 97 10.76 -1.38 -4.66
N GLU A 98 10.15 -0.28 -5.07
CA GLU A 98 10.84 0.99 -5.32
C GLU A 98 11.08 1.80 -4.03
N VAL A 99 10.56 1.35 -2.88
CA VAL A 99 10.71 2.07 -1.61
C VAL A 99 11.71 1.37 -0.72
N SER A 100 12.70 2.12 -0.25
CA SER A 100 13.60 1.71 0.82
C SER A 100 13.29 2.48 2.10
N ILE A 101 13.32 1.78 3.24
CA ILE A 101 13.07 2.31 4.57
C ILE A 101 13.98 1.61 5.57
N LYS A 102 14.46 2.33 6.58
CA LYS A 102 15.28 1.75 7.67
C LYS A 102 14.39 1.18 8.77
N LYS A 103 14.86 0.13 9.43
CA LYS A 103 14.17 -0.51 10.56
C LYS A 103 13.67 0.49 11.61
N LYS A 104 14.50 1.49 11.98
CA LYS A 104 14.12 2.53 12.95
C LYS A 104 12.87 3.31 12.53
N ASP A 105 12.67 3.56 11.23
CA ASP A 105 11.51 4.29 10.72
C ASP A 105 10.28 3.37 10.66
N VAL A 106 10.46 2.06 10.46
CA VAL A 106 9.38 1.08 10.61
C VAL A 106 8.86 1.06 12.05
N GLU A 107 9.75 1.12 13.05
CA GLU A 107 9.34 1.23 14.47
C GLU A 107 8.54 2.52 14.72
N ILE A 108 8.90 3.63 14.07
CA ILE A 108 8.12 4.88 14.15
C ILE A 108 6.72 4.69 13.55
N LEU A 109 6.57 3.98 12.42
CA LEU A 109 5.25 3.67 11.89
C LEU A 109 4.39 2.90 12.88
N PHE A 110 4.95 1.84 13.48
CA PHE A 110 4.24 1.05 14.49
C PHE A 110 3.89 1.87 15.74
N SER A 111 4.73 2.81 16.16
CA SER A 111 4.46 3.67 17.33
C SER A 111 3.34 4.70 17.09
N ASN A 112 2.95 4.94 15.84
CA ASN A 112 1.82 5.79 15.47
C ASN A 112 0.49 5.01 15.36
N LEU A 113 0.52 3.68 15.51
CA LEU A 113 -0.69 2.87 15.62
C LEU A 113 -1.26 2.99 17.04
N GLU A 114 -2.40 3.63 17.15
CA GLU A 114 -3.24 3.66 18.33
C GLU A 114 -4.42 2.70 18.14
N GLU A 115 -5.17 2.42 19.20
CA GLU A 115 -6.32 1.51 19.15
C GLU A 115 -7.35 1.91 18.08
N ASP A 116 -7.56 3.21 17.89
CA ASP A 116 -8.49 3.77 16.91
C ASP A 116 -7.87 4.03 15.52
N THR A 117 -6.62 3.64 15.28
CA THR A 117 -5.93 3.84 14.01
C THR A 117 -6.24 2.72 13.02
N LEU A 118 -6.70 3.08 11.82
CA LEU A 118 -6.88 2.20 10.68
C LEU A 118 -5.57 2.04 9.87
N VAL A 119 -4.94 3.17 9.59
CA VAL A 119 -3.77 3.21 8.69
C VAL A 119 -2.81 4.34 9.06
N VAL A 120 -1.51 4.07 8.91
CA VAL A 120 -0.43 5.06 9.00
C VAL A 120 0.37 5.01 7.70
N GLY A 121 0.29 6.05 6.88
CA GLY A 121 1.08 6.19 5.65
C GLY A 121 2.28 7.11 5.81
N VAL A 122 3.20 7.02 4.87
CA VAL A 122 4.40 7.86 4.82
C VAL A 122 4.30 8.88 3.70
N LYS A 123 4.70 10.10 3.96
CA LYS A 123 4.81 11.15 2.95
C LYS A 123 5.97 10.84 2.01
N LEU A 124 5.67 10.56 0.74
CA LEU A 124 6.63 10.14 -0.27
C LEU A 124 6.96 11.22 -1.32
N HIS A 125 6.22 12.32 -1.31
CA HIS A 125 6.36 13.41 -2.28
C HIS A 125 6.15 14.76 -1.60
N GLU A 126 6.69 15.85 -2.13
CA GLU A 126 6.54 17.20 -1.55
C GLU A 126 5.09 17.68 -1.44
N LYS A 127 4.25 17.29 -2.42
CA LYS A 127 2.81 17.60 -2.41
C LYS A 127 2.01 16.66 -1.51
N HIS A 128 2.56 15.52 -1.10
CA HIS A 128 1.88 14.51 -0.31
C HIS A 128 1.70 14.98 1.14
N GLY A 129 0.47 15.20 1.58
CA GLY A 129 0.16 15.70 2.91
C GLY A 129 0.86 17.05 3.20
N LYS A 130 0.72 18.03 2.32
CA LYS A 130 1.47 19.31 2.38
C LYS A 130 1.19 20.10 3.66
N ILE A 131 -0.06 20.14 4.12
CA ILE A 131 -0.51 20.91 5.27
C ILE A 131 -0.69 20.00 6.47
N ALA A 132 -0.04 20.32 7.61
CA ALA A 132 -0.20 19.55 8.84
C ALA A 132 -1.57 19.77 9.50
N GLY A 133 -2.04 18.79 10.27
CA GLY A 133 -3.34 18.80 10.93
C GLY A 133 -4.36 17.93 10.21
N LYS A 134 -5.64 18.08 10.57
CA LYS A 134 -6.73 17.36 9.91
C LYS A 134 -6.95 17.93 8.52
N GLN A 135 -6.91 17.05 7.52
CA GLN A 135 -7.13 17.36 6.11
C GLN A 135 -8.22 16.47 5.55
N VAL A 136 -8.91 16.95 4.52
CA VAL A 136 -9.81 16.13 3.71
C VAL A 136 -8.99 15.08 2.98
N LEU A 137 -9.50 13.87 2.94
CA LEU A 137 -8.88 12.76 2.25
C LEU A 137 -9.10 12.91 0.74
N ASP A 138 -8.02 13.05 0.01
CA ASP A 138 -7.98 13.14 -1.44
C ASP A 138 -6.82 12.30 -2.01
N GLY A 139 -6.53 12.40 -3.28
CA GLY A 139 -5.44 11.65 -3.91
C GLY A 139 -4.04 12.00 -3.38
N TRP A 140 -3.86 13.22 -2.83
CA TRP A 140 -2.58 13.70 -2.29
C TRP A 140 -2.52 13.67 -0.76
N ASN A 141 -3.66 13.73 -0.08
CA ASN A 141 -3.76 13.68 1.36
C ASN A 141 -4.20 12.29 1.84
N THR A 142 -3.66 11.22 1.25
CA THR A 142 -4.01 9.84 1.63
C THR A 142 -2.78 8.98 1.87
N PRO A 143 -2.80 8.05 2.84
CA PRO A 143 -1.79 7.00 2.96
C PRO A 143 -1.73 6.15 1.70
N TRP A 144 -0.66 6.26 0.88
CA TRP A 144 -0.51 5.44 -0.32
C TRP A 144 0.01 4.05 0.02
N ASN A 145 -0.59 3.01 -0.57
CA ASN A 145 -0.11 1.62 -0.47
C ASN A 145 1.32 1.40 -1.00
N THR A 146 1.92 2.46 -1.55
CA THR A 146 3.36 2.50 -1.86
C THR A 146 4.21 2.35 -0.59
N LEU A 147 3.76 2.94 0.55
CA LEU A 147 4.30 2.71 1.89
C LEU A 147 3.27 3.09 2.95
N ALA A 148 2.48 2.11 3.42
CA ALA A 148 1.44 2.33 4.42
C ALA A 148 1.22 1.09 5.30
N LEU A 149 1.13 1.32 6.60
CA LEU A 149 0.89 0.31 7.63
C LEU A 149 -0.59 0.27 7.98
N TRP A 150 -1.26 -0.85 7.72
CA TRP A 150 -2.69 -1.04 7.92
C TRP A 150 -3.00 -1.99 9.08
N ASN A 151 -4.02 -1.66 9.84
CA ASN A 151 -4.68 -2.59 10.76
C ASN A 151 -5.61 -3.50 9.93
N LEU A 152 -5.29 -4.79 9.88
CA LEU A 152 -6.01 -5.75 9.04
C LEU A 152 -7.38 -6.13 9.56
N GLN A 153 -7.59 -6.12 10.88
CA GLN A 153 -8.91 -6.40 11.45
C GLN A 153 -9.92 -5.31 11.05
N LYS A 154 -9.45 -4.07 10.96
CA LYS A 154 -10.25 -2.93 10.51
C LYS A 154 -10.42 -2.91 8.99
N LEU A 155 -9.33 -3.05 8.24
CA LEU A 155 -9.37 -3.09 6.78
C LEU A 155 -10.19 -4.29 6.27
N GLY A 156 -10.12 -5.43 6.97
CA GLY A 156 -10.85 -6.64 6.61
C GLY A 156 -12.38 -6.52 6.66
N LEU A 157 -12.93 -5.48 7.29
CA LEU A 157 -14.38 -5.24 7.30
C LEU A 157 -14.93 -4.97 5.88
N THR A 158 -14.15 -4.36 5.01
CA THR A 158 -14.56 -4.05 3.63
C THR A 158 -13.54 -4.54 2.59
N GLY A 159 -12.28 -4.65 2.95
CA GLY A 159 -11.17 -4.74 2.02
C GLY A 159 -11.05 -3.46 1.19
N PHE A 160 -10.32 -3.55 0.06
CA PHE A 160 -10.28 -2.52 -0.97
C PHE A 160 -11.43 -2.73 -1.94
N LEU A 161 -12.26 -1.71 -2.11
CA LEU A 161 -13.52 -1.83 -2.84
C LEU A 161 -13.33 -1.97 -4.35
N THR A 162 -14.19 -2.77 -4.98
CA THR A 162 -14.17 -3.04 -6.42
C THR A 162 -14.36 -1.79 -7.27
N ILE A 163 -14.96 -0.74 -6.74
CA ILE A 163 -15.10 0.54 -7.46
C ILE A 163 -13.74 1.12 -7.86
N SER A 164 -12.68 0.86 -7.09
CA SER A 164 -11.30 1.27 -7.37
C SER A 164 -10.54 0.28 -8.28
N SER A 165 -11.20 -0.77 -8.76
CA SER A 165 -10.56 -1.86 -9.53
C SER A 165 -10.06 -1.44 -10.92
N GLY A 166 -10.69 -0.43 -11.53
CA GLY A 166 -10.46 -0.05 -12.92
C GLY A 166 -11.28 -0.84 -13.93
N ASN A 167 -12.18 -1.73 -13.48
CA ASN A 167 -12.99 -2.60 -14.35
C ASN A 167 -14.43 -2.11 -14.51
N ILE A 168 -14.83 -1.05 -13.83
CA ILE A 168 -16.18 -0.50 -13.94
C ILE A 168 -16.17 0.59 -15.02
N LYS A 169 -17.01 0.42 -16.04
CA LYS A 169 -17.11 1.36 -17.16
C LYS A 169 -17.45 2.77 -16.66
N GLY A 170 -16.65 3.75 -17.06
CA GLY A 170 -16.84 5.16 -16.69
C GLY A 170 -16.26 5.54 -15.32
N ILE A 171 -15.73 4.60 -14.56
CA ILE A 171 -15.09 4.86 -13.26
C ILE A 171 -13.59 4.54 -13.36
N PRO A 172 -12.71 5.53 -13.23
CA PRO A 172 -11.28 5.31 -13.31
C PRO A 172 -10.76 4.55 -12.07
N GLY A 173 -9.88 3.58 -12.28
CA GLY A 173 -9.31 2.76 -11.20
C GLY A 173 -8.12 3.38 -10.49
N GLY A 174 -7.71 2.73 -9.39
CA GLY A 174 -6.61 3.16 -8.51
C GLY A 174 -7.07 4.13 -7.42
N VAL A 175 -6.15 4.66 -6.63
CA VAL A 175 -6.39 5.44 -5.40
C VAL A 175 -7.33 4.72 -4.42
N GLU A 176 -7.20 3.41 -4.39
CA GLU A 176 -8.01 2.47 -3.62
C GLU A 176 -8.04 2.77 -2.12
N GLU A 177 -7.02 3.45 -1.63
CA GLU A 177 -6.88 3.86 -0.23
C GLU A 177 -7.94 4.90 0.16
N VAL A 178 -8.21 5.87 -0.72
CA VAL A 178 -9.17 6.95 -0.45
C VAL A 178 -10.54 6.38 -0.16
N VAL A 179 -11.02 5.50 -1.05
CA VAL A 179 -12.35 4.89 -0.91
C VAL A 179 -12.42 3.95 0.30
N ALA A 180 -11.39 3.12 0.51
CA ALA A 180 -11.35 2.20 1.64
C ALA A 180 -11.37 2.94 2.99
N ILE A 181 -10.60 4.03 3.12
CA ILE A 181 -10.58 4.84 4.34
C ILE A 181 -11.92 5.57 4.52
N SER A 182 -12.45 6.22 3.48
CA SER A 182 -13.68 7.01 3.57
C SER A 182 -14.88 6.15 3.98
N ILE A 183 -15.03 4.96 3.39
CA ILE A 183 -16.14 4.07 3.75
C ILE A 183 -15.99 3.51 5.16
N LEU A 184 -14.78 3.13 5.58
CA LEU A 184 -14.54 2.62 6.92
C LEU A 184 -14.75 3.70 7.98
N GLN A 185 -14.37 4.96 7.69
CA GLN A 185 -14.68 6.10 8.56
C GLN A 185 -16.17 6.41 8.62
N HIS A 186 -16.90 6.23 7.52
CA HIS A 186 -18.34 6.36 7.50
C HIS A 186 -19.02 5.28 8.37
N LEU A 187 -18.53 4.03 8.30
CA LEU A 187 -19.06 2.91 9.09
C LEU A 187 -18.74 3.03 10.60
N GLN A 188 -17.52 3.45 10.95
CA GLN A 188 -17.03 3.52 12.33
C GLN A 188 -16.16 4.77 12.56
N PRO A 189 -16.73 5.98 12.61
CA PRO A 189 -15.99 7.24 12.58
C PRO A 189 -14.94 7.39 13.69
N SER A 190 -15.21 6.88 14.89
CA SER A 190 -14.31 6.98 16.04
C SER A 190 -13.17 5.97 16.06
N GLN A 191 -13.21 4.95 15.18
CA GLN A 191 -12.30 3.80 15.22
C GLN A 191 -11.40 3.68 13.98
N MET A 192 -11.55 4.56 12.99
CA MET A 192 -10.90 4.41 11.67
C MET A 192 -10.02 5.62 11.33
N LYS A 193 -9.15 6.03 12.27
CA LYS A 193 -8.22 7.14 12.02
C LYS A 193 -7.21 6.79 10.93
N ALA A 194 -7.01 7.71 10.00
CA ALA A 194 -5.93 7.67 9.02
C ALA A 194 -4.87 8.73 9.37
N LYS A 195 -3.60 8.37 9.30
CA LYS A 195 -2.49 9.26 9.63
C LYS A 195 -1.46 9.29 8.50
N LEU A 196 -0.87 10.46 8.26
CA LEU A 196 0.30 10.65 7.41
C LEU A 196 1.47 11.15 8.24
N VAL A 197 2.59 10.44 8.19
CA VAL A 197 3.82 10.80 8.92
C VAL A 197 4.96 11.12 7.94
N ARG A 198 5.89 11.96 8.36
CA ARG A 198 7.15 12.19 7.66
C ARG A 198 8.26 11.43 8.34
N LEU A 199 9.04 10.68 7.57
CA LEU A 199 10.19 9.92 8.04
C LEU A 199 11.46 10.41 7.35
N GLY A 200 12.58 10.36 8.07
CA GLY A 200 13.83 10.96 7.59
C GLY A 200 14.65 10.06 6.65
N SER A 201 14.44 8.74 6.65
CA SER A 201 15.27 7.80 5.90
C SER A 201 14.50 7.00 4.83
N VAL A 202 13.34 7.49 4.42
CA VAL A 202 12.59 6.86 3.32
C VAL A 202 13.07 7.42 2.00
N HIS A 203 13.36 6.53 1.08
CA HIS A 203 13.70 6.85 -0.30
C HIS A 203 12.74 6.12 -1.23
N TRP A 204 12.09 6.87 -2.11
CA TRP A 204 11.24 6.35 -3.18
C TRP A 204 11.95 6.54 -4.51
N ASP A 205 12.45 5.43 -5.07
CA ASP A 205 13.12 5.40 -6.37
C ASP A 205 12.07 5.40 -7.49
N VAL A 206 11.93 6.54 -8.13
CA VAL A 206 11.07 6.75 -9.32
C VAL A 206 11.90 7.00 -10.59
N SER A 207 13.20 6.74 -10.54
CA SER A 207 14.11 6.83 -11.67
C SER A 207 14.00 5.55 -12.52
N TRP A 208 13.23 5.60 -13.59
CA TRP A 208 13.11 4.51 -14.54
C TRP A 208 13.73 4.90 -15.88
N ASP A 209 14.49 3.98 -16.49
CA ASP A 209 15.08 4.17 -17.82
C ASP A 209 14.04 4.10 -18.95
N CYS A 210 12.82 3.66 -18.65
CA CYS A 210 11.73 3.55 -19.60
C CYS A 210 10.88 4.83 -19.63
N GLU A 211 11.01 5.63 -20.67
CA GLU A 211 10.26 6.88 -20.89
C GLU A 211 8.75 6.68 -20.79
N HIS A 212 8.22 5.59 -21.35
CA HIS A 212 6.80 5.25 -21.27
C HIS A 212 6.34 5.07 -19.81
N ARG A 213 7.18 4.46 -18.96
CA ARG A 213 6.87 4.27 -17.54
C ARG A 213 6.87 5.59 -16.78
N VAL A 214 7.82 6.48 -17.08
CA VAL A 214 7.88 7.84 -16.51
C VAL A 214 6.61 8.61 -16.87
N LYS A 215 6.27 8.69 -18.16
CA LYS A 215 5.06 9.39 -18.63
C LYS A 215 3.77 8.81 -18.04
N TYR A 216 3.66 7.48 -17.97
CA TYR A 216 2.52 6.83 -17.33
C TYR A 216 2.40 7.21 -15.86
N HIS A 217 3.53 7.26 -15.13
CA HIS A 217 3.56 7.67 -13.73
C HIS A 217 3.11 9.12 -13.56
N GLU A 218 3.58 10.05 -14.39
CA GLU A 218 3.18 11.46 -14.35
C GLU A 218 1.68 11.63 -14.54
N VAL A 219 1.10 10.99 -15.55
CA VAL A 219 -0.35 11.00 -15.81
C VAL A 219 -1.12 10.42 -14.61
N LYS A 220 -0.64 9.32 -14.05
CA LYS A 220 -1.23 8.68 -12.89
C LYS A 220 -1.17 9.58 -11.64
N MET A 221 -0.09 10.32 -11.46
CA MET A 221 0.05 11.26 -10.34
C MET A 221 -0.86 12.49 -10.53
N ALA A 222 -0.96 13.04 -11.74
CA ALA A 222 -1.78 14.21 -12.05
C ALA A 222 -3.28 13.96 -11.86
N SER A 223 -3.75 12.73 -12.12
CA SER A 223 -5.19 12.38 -12.07
C SER A 223 -5.66 11.80 -10.72
N LYS A 224 -4.84 11.86 -9.65
CA LYS A 224 -5.18 11.21 -8.37
C LYS A 224 -6.46 11.75 -7.74
N ASP A 225 -6.63 13.08 -7.68
CA ASP A 225 -7.79 13.69 -7.05
C ASP A 225 -9.06 13.42 -7.85
N GLU A 226 -9.00 13.57 -9.19
CA GLU A 226 -10.12 13.29 -10.08
C GLU A 226 -10.62 11.85 -9.93
N ARG A 227 -9.70 10.87 -9.87
CA ARG A 227 -10.04 9.46 -9.68
C ARG A 227 -10.68 9.20 -8.32
N ALA A 228 -10.14 9.79 -7.25
CA ALA A 228 -10.69 9.66 -5.92
C ALA A 228 -12.10 10.24 -5.84
N PHE A 229 -12.28 11.47 -6.34
CA PHE A 229 -13.56 12.16 -6.36
C PHE A 229 -14.62 11.37 -7.15
N SER A 230 -14.32 10.91 -8.37
CA SER A 230 -15.25 10.13 -9.19
C SER A 230 -15.77 8.87 -8.49
N GLN A 231 -14.91 8.19 -7.74
CA GLN A 231 -15.27 6.96 -7.03
C GLN A 231 -16.18 7.27 -5.81
N LEU A 232 -15.86 8.30 -5.04
CA LEU A 232 -16.65 8.71 -3.88
C LEU A 232 -18.02 9.26 -4.28
N GLU A 233 -18.09 10.02 -5.38
CA GLU A 233 -19.33 10.54 -5.94
C GLU A 233 -20.31 9.42 -6.31
N VAL A 234 -19.82 8.37 -6.99
CA VAL A 234 -20.66 7.21 -7.35
C VAL A 234 -21.15 6.44 -6.13
N LEU A 235 -20.37 6.40 -5.07
CA LEU A 235 -20.76 5.76 -3.81
C LEU A 235 -21.68 6.64 -2.94
N HIS A 236 -21.86 7.91 -3.28
CA HIS A 236 -22.59 8.89 -2.47
C HIS A 236 -22.08 8.98 -1.03
N ILE A 237 -20.79 8.82 -0.81
CA ILE A 237 -20.15 8.97 0.50
C ILE A 237 -19.30 10.24 0.54
N GLN A 238 -19.27 10.84 1.72
CA GLN A 238 -18.44 12.01 1.98
C GLN A 238 -16.97 11.62 2.02
N ASP A 239 -16.12 12.59 1.68
CA ASP A 239 -14.67 12.46 1.82
C ASP A 239 -14.31 12.13 3.27
N GLY A 240 -13.39 11.20 3.44
CA GLY A 240 -12.82 10.90 4.75
C GLY A 240 -11.87 11.99 5.23
N ILE A 241 -11.28 11.75 6.39
CA ILE A 241 -10.33 12.67 7.04
C ILE A 241 -9.02 11.93 7.31
N VAL A 242 -7.92 12.62 7.06
CA VAL A 242 -6.58 12.18 7.44
C VAL A 242 -5.92 13.19 8.37
N GLU A 243 -5.20 12.70 9.38
CA GLU A 243 -4.34 13.52 10.22
C GLU A 243 -2.91 13.55 9.65
N VAL A 244 -2.50 14.69 9.11
CA VAL A 244 -1.13 14.93 8.67
C VAL A 244 -0.29 15.34 9.87
N CYS A 245 0.54 14.43 10.37
CA CYS A 245 1.33 14.64 11.56
C CYS A 245 2.40 15.74 11.33
N LYS A 246 2.58 16.60 12.34
CA LYS A 246 3.73 17.53 12.37
C LYS A 246 5.03 16.72 12.43
N ASN A 247 6.10 17.24 11.81
CA ASN A 247 7.41 16.60 11.88
C ASN A 247 7.89 16.53 13.35
N LYS A 248 7.74 15.37 13.98
CA LYS A 248 8.29 15.10 15.32
C LYS A 248 9.72 14.56 15.26
N TYR A 249 10.15 14.10 14.10
CA TYR A 249 11.40 13.35 13.90
C TYR A 249 12.30 14.11 12.93
N GLY A 250 12.88 15.23 13.40
CA GLY A 250 13.91 16.07 12.79
C GLY A 250 14.16 16.03 11.29
N ALA A 251 14.39 17.19 10.72
CA ALA A 251 14.93 17.31 9.36
C ALA A 251 16.30 16.64 9.25
#